data_a0e60a75a78f3c9b0e63d3e1b7c11e1c
#
_entry.id   a0e60a75a78f3c9b0e63d3e1b7c11e1c
#
_cell.length_a   1.000
_cell.length_b   1.000
_cell.length_c   1.000
_cell.angle_alpha   90.00
_cell.angle_beta   90.00
_cell.angle_gamma   90.00
#
_symmetry.space_group_name_H-M   'P 1'
#
loop_
_entity.id
_entity.type
_entity.pdbx_description
1 polymer ?
#
loop_
_entity_poly.entity_id
_entity_poly.type
_entity_poly.pdbx_seq_one_letter_code
_entity_poly.pdbx_strand_id
1 'polypeptide(L)'
;MQKFLISFSLFVTTLVAQEYVAKDYNYLINKMPEIHPELLQVHFKLYGGYVDQVNRLNLLLEGEKKGSIETSFTYQAIKRRYGWEYDGMVLHELYFDNLGGSEKLDQGSLLYQKIVQQFGSYDNWIRDFKATALTRGVGWVVLSWDSKKDLLFNAWITEHDTGPLYKYTPLLVVDLWEHAYLSQFQLD
;
A
#
# COMPACT_ATOMS: atom_id res chain seq x y z
N MET A 1 40.38 -40.33 -35.78
CA MET A 1 39.42 -40.13 -34.69
C MET A 1 39.55 -38.69 -34.20
N GLN A 2 38.67 -37.83 -34.64
CA GLN A 2 38.70 -36.40 -34.33
C GLN A 2 37.78 -36.16 -33.11
N LYS A 3 38.40 -35.70 -31.98
CA LYS A 3 37.64 -35.40 -30.76
C LYS A 3 37.03 -34.00 -30.87
N PHE A 4 35.70 -33.94 -30.95
CA PHE A 4 34.95 -32.69 -30.82
C PHE A 4 34.89 -32.30 -29.32
N LEU A 5 35.52 -31.20 -28.97
CA LEU A 5 35.34 -30.54 -27.67
C LEU A 5 34.11 -29.64 -27.78
N ILE A 6 33.04 -30.04 -27.13
CA ILE A 6 31.84 -29.16 -26.94
C ILE A 6 32.15 -28.26 -25.79
N SER A 7 32.40 -26.97 -26.07
CA SER A 7 32.51 -25.94 -25.07
C SER A 7 31.12 -25.55 -24.60
N PHE A 8 30.78 -25.86 -23.34
CA PHE A 8 29.56 -25.44 -22.70
C PHE A 8 29.80 -24.03 -22.10
N SER A 9 29.36 -22.99 -22.79
CA SER A 9 29.32 -21.64 -22.22
C SER A 9 28.19 -21.54 -21.20
N LEU A 10 28.54 -21.52 -19.92
CA LEU A 10 27.58 -21.25 -18.86
C LEU A 10 27.21 -19.75 -18.92
N PHE A 11 26.05 -19.44 -19.47
CA PHE A 11 25.46 -18.11 -19.32
C PHE A 11 24.97 -17.98 -17.88
N VAL A 12 25.75 -17.34 -17.03
CA VAL A 12 25.31 -16.87 -15.72
C VAL A 12 24.46 -15.63 -15.97
N THR A 13 23.15 -15.83 -16.11
CA THR A 13 22.20 -14.73 -16.02
C THR A 13 22.17 -14.27 -14.56
N THR A 14 22.83 -13.16 -14.24
CA THR A 14 22.59 -12.45 -12.98
C THR A 14 21.13 -12.00 -13.01
N LEU A 15 20.30 -12.62 -12.21
CA LEU A 15 18.95 -12.14 -11.94
C LEU A 15 19.13 -10.82 -11.17
N VAL A 16 19.08 -9.69 -11.87
CA VAL A 16 18.99 -8.39 -11.23
C VAL A 16 17.60 -8.35 -10.59
N ALA A 17 17.52 -8.22 -9.27
CA ALA A 17 16.26 -8.04 -8.58
C ALA A 17 15.54 -6.86 -9.25
N GLN A 18 14.29 -7.06 -9.67
CA GLN A 18 13.51 -6.01 -10.29
C GLN A 18 13.28 -4.91 -9.23
N GLU A 19 13.75 -3.70 -9.53
CA GLU A 19 13.63 -2.55 -8.66
C GLU A 19 12.22 -1.98 -8.71
N TYR A 20 11.66 -1.61 -7.56
CA TYR A 20 10.39 -0.88 -7.49
C TYR A 20 10.63 0.57 -7.90
N VAL A 21 9.72 1.13 -8.68
CA VAL A 21 9.77 2.51 -9.15
C VAL A 21 8.54 3.24 -8.60
N ALA A 22 8.78 4.38 -7.95
CA ALA A 22 7.68 5.21 -7.46
C ALA A 22 6.81 5.70 -8.61
N LYS A 23 5.50 5.53 -8.48
CA LYS A 23 4.51 6.05 -9.42
C LYS A 23 4.47 7.59 -9.32
N ASP A 24 4.23 8.27 -10.44
CA ASP A 24 4.03 9.71 -10.45
C ASP A 24 2.56 10.07 -10.16
N TYR A 25 2.34 10.70 -9.02
CA TYR A 25 1.02 11.17 -8.56
C TYR A 25 0.85 12.70 -8.65
N ASN A 26 1.79 13.44 -9.27
CA ASN A 26 1.72 14.91 -9.37
C ASN A 26 0.44 15.41 -10.05
N TYR A 27 -0.19 14.60 -10.90
CA TYR A 27 -1.46 14.93 -11.52
C TYR A 27 -2.59 15.18 -10.51
N LEU A 28 -2.50 14.59 -9.29
CA LEU A 28 -3.49 14.78 -8.23
C LEU A 28 -3.52 16.22 -7.70
N ILE A 29 -2.42 16.96 -7.78
CA ILE A 29 -2.35 18.37 -7.34
C ILE A 29 -3.43 19.21 -8.04
N ASN A 30 -3.68 18.93 -9.32
CA ASN A 30 -4.70 19.64 -10.10
C ASN A 30 -6.11 19.02 -9.98
N LYS A 31 -6.23 17.83 -9.42
CA LYS A 31 -7.51 17.11 -9.29
C LYS A 31 -8.11 17.17 -7.90
N MET A 32 -7.34 17.59 -6.92
CA MET A 32 -7.74 17.63 -5.51
C MET A 32 -7.63 19.06 -4.95
N PRO A 33 -8.49 20.01 -5.41
CA PRO A 33 -8.41 21.42 -4.98
C PRO A 33 -8.68 21.61 -3.48
N GLU A 34 -9.29 20.60 -2.81
CA GLU A 34 -9.57 20.62 -1.38
C GLU A 34 -8.32 20.30 -0.53
N ILE A 35 -7.28 19.73 -1.15
CA ILE A 35 -6.03 19.40 -0.48
C ILE A 35 -4.94 20.36 -0.95
N HIS A 36 -4.24 20.99 -0.02
CA HIS A 36 -3.16 21.91 -0.37
C HIS A 36 -2.06 21.20 -1.15
N PRO A 37 -1.55 21.81 -2.25
CA PRO A 37 -0.49 21.22 -3.06
C PRO A 37 0.74 20.79 -2.25
N GLU A 38 1.12 21.59 -1.25
CA GLU A 38 2.27 21.33 -0.40
C GLU A 38 2.07 20.06 0.45
N LEU A 39 0.84 19.82 0.93
CA LEU A 39 0.51 18.59 1.67
C LEU A 39 0.67 17.37 0.78
N LEU A 40 0.12 17.40 -0.44
CA LEU A 40 0.26 16.32 -1.42
C LEU A 40 1.73 16.09 -1.78
N GLN A 41 2.52 17.14 -2.02
CA GLN A 41 3.94 17.01 -2.37
C GLN A 41 4.76 16.35 -1.25
N VAL A 42 4.53 16.74 0.01
CA VAL A 42 5.17 16.11 1.16
C VAL A 42 4.76 14.65 1.26
N HIS A 43 3.50 14.34 1.02
CA HIS A 43 2.97 12.97 1.07
C HIS A 43 3.57 12.09 -0.06
N PHE A 44 3.69 12.61 -1.30
CA PHE A 44 4.36 11.90 -2.40
C PHE A 44 5.84 11.63 -2.10
N LYS A 45 6.52 12.60 -1.46
CA LYS A 45 7.91 12.41 -1.05
C LYS A 45 8.05 11.32 0.01
N LEU A 46 7.12 11.26 0.97
CA LEU A 46 7.09 10.20 1.98
C LEU A 46 6.90 8.83 1.33
N TYR A 47 5.94 8.71 0.43
CA TYR A 47 5.71 7.49 -0.36
C TYR A 47 6.97 7.07 -1.13
N GLY A 48 7.65 8.00 -1.81
CA GLY A 48 8.92 7.74 -2.48
C GLY A 48 9.97 7.15 -1.53
N GLY A 49 9.98 7.62 -0.29
CA GLY A 49 10.84 7.07 0.77
C GLY A 49 10.58 5.60 1.07
N TYR A 50 9.31 5.14 1.08
CA TYR A 50 8.98 3.71 1.23
C TYR A 50 9.48 2.89 0.05
N VAL A 51 9.33 3.37 -1.19
CA VAL A 51 9.86 2.70 -2.39
C VAL A 51 11.37 2.53 -2.30
N ASP A 52 12.09 3.60 -1.94
CA ASP A 52 13.56 3.57 -1.77
C ASP A 52 13.97 2.57 -0.68
N GLN A 53 13.25 2.53 0.45
CA GLN A 53 13.56 1.60 1.54
C GLN A 53 13.29 0.14 1.15
N VAL A 54 12.21 -0.16 0.42
CA VAL A 54 11.96 -1.53 -0.10
C VAL A 54 13.12 -1.98 -0.98
N ASN A 55 13.58 -1.13 -1.91
CA ASN A 55 14.71 -1.43 -2.79
C ASN A 55 16.01 -1.64 -1.98
N ARG A 56 16.28 -0.76 -1.01
CA ARG A 56 17.43 -0.89 -0.11
C ARG A 56 17.41 -2.20 0.68
N LEU A 57 16.24 -2.57 1.22
CA LEU A 57 16.09 -3.82 1.98
C LEU A 57 16.29 -5.05 1.08
N ASN A 58 15.85 -5.00 -0.17
CA ASN A 58 16.11 -6.06 -1.16
C ASN A 58 17.61 -6.25 -1.39
N LEU A 59 18.36 -5.16 -1.57
CA LEU A 59 19.82 -5.23 -1.73
C LEU A 59 20.52 -5.80 -0.49
N LEU A 60 20.10 -5.37 0.71
CA LEU A 60 20.64 -5.89 1.97
C LEU A 60 20.35 -7.39 2.13
N LEU A 61 19.14 -7.84 1.81
CA LEU A 61 18.77 -9.26 1.85
C LEU A 61 19.62 -10.10 0.90
N GLU A 62 19.91 -9.60 -0.30
CA GLU A 62 20.81 -10.30 -1.25
C GLU A 62 22.25 -10.40 -0.68
N GLY A 63 22.71 -9.37 0.04
CA GLY A 63 23.99 -9.40 0.74
C GLY A 63 24.04 -10.49 1.83
N GLU A 64 23.02 -10.55 2.66
CA GLU A 64 22.90 -11.52 3.77
C GLU A 64 22.83 -12.98 3.30
N LYS A 65 22.25 -13.27 2.13
CA LYS A 65 22.16 -14.63 1.56
C LYS A 65 23.50 -15.29 1.30
N LYS A 66 24.60 -14.53 1.34
CA LYS A 66 25.97 -15.06 1.19
C LYS A 66 26.51 -15.73 2.43
N GLY A 67 25.84 -15.61 3.58
CA GLY A 67 26.22 -16.18 4.87
C GLY A 67 25.22 -17.23 5.39
N SER A 68 25.35 -17.57 6.67
CA SER A 68 24.40 -18.44 7.37
C SER A 68 23.16 -17.63 7.79
N ILE A 69 22.15 -17.57 6.92
CA ILE A 69 20.95 -16.78 7.13
C ILE A 69 20.07 -17.28 8.26
N GLU A 70 20.13 -18.58 8.56
CA GLU A 70 19.26 -19.24 9.56
C GLU A 70 19.45 -18.68 10.97
N THR A 71 20.65 -18.20 11.28
CA THR A 71 21.02 -17.66 12.59
C THR A 71 21.35 -16.17 12.57
N SER A 72 21.23 -15.51 11.41
CA SER A 72 21.55 -14.08 11.26
C SER A 72 20.47 -13.20 11.88
N PHE A 73 20.78 -12.50 12.97
CA PHE A 73 19.91 -11.45 13.53
C PHE A 73 19.67 -10.31 12.54
N THR A 74 20.69 -9.94 11.75
CA THR A 74 20.56 -8.90 10.73
C THR A 74 19.52 -9.30 9.68
N TYR A 75 19.60 -10.54 9.15
CA TYR A 75 18.63 -11.05 8.21
C TYR A 75 17.20 -11.01 8.78
N GLN A 76 17.01 -11.47 10.02
CA GLN A 76 15.72 -11.47 10.68
C GLN A 76 15.18 -10.05 10.89
N ALA A 77 16.03 -9.10 11.29
CA ALA A 77 15.65 -7.70 11.47
C ALA A 77 15.22 -7.05 10.13
N ILE A 78 15.97 -7.31 9.05
CA ILE A 78 15.62 -6.83 7.71
C ILE A 78 14.28 -7.42 7.28
N LYS A 79 14.05 -8.72 7.48
CA LYS A 79 12.78 -9.38 7.15
C LYS A 79 11.59 -8.80 7.92
N ARG A 80 11.77 -8.46 9.19
CA ARG A 80 10.75 -7.78 9.99
C ARG A 80 10.43 -6.39 9.45
N ARG A 81 11.49 -5.61 9.13
CA ARG A 81 11.31 -4.25 8.59
C ARG A 81 10.72 -4.23 7.20
N TYR A 82 10.95 -5.28 6.41
CA TYR A 82 10.49 -5.39 5.04
C TYR A 82 8.96 -5.26 4.92
N GLY A 83 8.20 -5.94 5.79
CA GLY A 83 6.74 -5.85 5.81
C GLY A 83 6.27 -4.41 6.00
N TRP A 84 6.83 -3.71 6.98
CA TRP A 84 6.51 -2.31 7.23
C TRP A 84 6.72 -1.41 6.00
N GLU A 85 7.89 -1.48 5.36
CA GLU A 85 8.20 -0.61 4.21
C GLU A 85 7.37 -0.99 2.99
N TYR A 86 7.21 -2.30 2.74
CA TYR A 86 6.44 -2.80 1.60
C TYR A 86 4.96 -2.45 1.71
N ASP A 87 4.35 -2.70 2.86
CA ASP A 87 2.94 -2.39 3.08
C ASP A 87 2.71 -0.88 3.12
N GLY A 88 3.67 -0.10 3.66
CA GLY A 88 3.66 1.36 3.56
C GLY A 88 3.64 1.84 2.11
N MET A 89 4.50 1.29 1.25
CA MET A 89 4.49 1.58 -0.19
C MET A 89 3.13 1.25 -0.83
N VAL A 90 2.63 0.03 -0.63
CA VAL A 90 1.39 -0.45 -1.25
C VAL A 90 0.16 0.32 -0.75
N LEU A 91 0.07 0.60 0.55
CA LEU A 91 -1.05 1.35 1.11
C LEU A 91 -1.11 2.78 0.59
N HIS A 92 0.04 3.46 0.43
CA HIS A 92 0.08 4.77 -0.20
C HIS A 92 -0.35 4.73 -1.67
N GLU A 93 0.07 3.71 -2.43
CA GLU A 93 -0.38 3.54 -3.81
C GLU A 93 -1.90 3.37 -3.88
N LEU A 94 -2.47 2.51 -3.05
CA LEU A 94 -3.91 2.30 -2.98
C LEU A 94 -4.65 3.58 -2.57
N TYR A 95 -4.11 4.35 -1.63
CA TYR A 95 -4.67 5.63 -1.22
C TYR A 95 -4.67 6.65 -2.37
N PHE A 96 -3.53 6.87 -3.01
CA PHE A 96 -3.44 7.82 -4.13
C PHE A 96 -4.26 7.39 -5.34
N ASP A 97 -4.33 6.09 -5.63
CA ASP A 97 -5.17 5.53 -6.71
C ASP A 97 -6.68 5.74 -6.43
N ASN A 98 -7.10 5.95 -5.18
CA ASN A 98 -8.47 6.28 -4.80
C ASN A 98 -8.79 7.80 -4.88
N LEU A 99 -7.77 8.67 -5.04
CA LEU A 99 -7.95 10.12 -5.08
C LEU A 99 -8.25 10.64 -6.50
N GLY A 100 -8.79 11.86 -6.58
CA GLY A 100 -8.96 12.58 -7.85
C GLY A 100 -10.12 12.11 -8.72
N GLY A 101 -10.99 11.26 -8.21
CA GLY A 101 -12.25 10.93 -8.84
C GLY A 101 -13.22 12.11 -8.76
N SER A 102 -13.81 12.48 -9.89
CA SER A 102 -14.77 13.61 -9.98
C SER A 102 -16.23 13.16 -9.87
N GLU A 103 -16.47 11.86 -9.97
CA GLU A 103 -17.83 11.32 -10.05
C GLU A 103 -18.25 10.66 -8.73
N LYS A 104 -19.52 10.83 -8.39
CA LYS A 104 -20.14 10.07 -7.31
C LYS A 104 -20.17 8.59 -7.72
N LEU A 105 -20.07 7.70 -6.75
CA LEU A 105 -20.21 6.28 -6.98
C LEU A 105 -21.53 6.00 -7.72
N ASP A 106 -21.44 5.37 -8.89
CA ASP A 106 -22.60 5.02 -9.70
C ASP A 106 -23.54 4.09 -8.91
N GLN A 107 -24.78 4.53 -8.76
CA GLN A 107 -25.81 3.77 -8.06
C GLN A 107 -26.18 2.46 -8.75
N GLY A 108 -25.91 2.33 -10.05
CA GLY A 108 -26.04 1.10 -10.82
C GLY A 108 -24.87 0.13 -10.64
N SER A 109 -23.75 0.57 -10.04
CA SER A 109 -22.57 -0.28 -9.88
C SER A 109 -22.80 -1.42 -8.89
N LEU A 110 -22.10 -2.53 -9.12
CA LEU A 110 -22.15 -3.68 -8.21
C LEU A 110 -21.68 -3.30 -6.79
N LEU A 111 -20.69 -2.40 -6.69
CA LEU A 111 -20.19 -1.95 -5.39
C LEU A 111 -21.27 -1.18 -4.62
N TYR A 112 -21.96 -0.24 -5.28
CA TYR A 112 -23.04 0.51 -4.63
C TYR A 112 -24.15 -0.41 -4.16
N GLN A 113 -24.62 -1.33 -5.02
CA GLN A 113 -25.69 -2.29 -4.69
C GLN A 113 -25.28 -3.16 -3.48
N LYS A 114 -24.03 -3.64 -3.45
CA LYS A 114 -23.52 -4.43 -2.33
C LYS A 114 -23.42 -3.62 -1.04
N ILE A 115 -22.97 -2.37 -1.11
CA ILE A 115 -22.95 -1.45 0.04
C ILE A 115 -24.39 -1.30 0.60
N VAL A 116 -25.35 -0.99 -0.25
CA VAL A 116 -26.76 -0.83 0.18
C VAL A 116 -27.33 -2.12 0.76
N GLN A 117 -27.02 -3.25 0.13
CA GLN A 117 -27.47 -4.56 0.63
C GLN A 117 -26.94 -4.88 2.02
N GLN A 118 -25.66 -4.57 2.30
CA GLN A 118 -25.03 -4.97 3.55
C GLN A 118 -25.19 -3.95 4.68
N PHE A 119 -25.17 -2.66 4.35
CA PHE A 119 -25.25 -1.58 5.35
C PHE A 119 -26.66 -0.95 5.43
N GLY A 120 -27.62 -1.42 4.60
CA GLY A 120 -28.98 -0.90 4.53
C GLY A 120 -29.12 0.38 3.69
N SER A 121 -28.07 1.21 3.61
CA SER A 121 -28.00 2.38 2.73
C SER A 121 -26.55 2.81 2.52
N TYR A 122 -26.31 3.62 1.48
CA TYR A 122 -25.01 4.26 1.26
C TYR A 122 -24.63 5.21 2.42
N ASP A 123 -25.61 5.95 2.95
CA ASP A 123 -25.37 6.87 4.07
C ASP A 123 -25.00 6.13 5.36
N ASN A 124 -25.57 4.97 5.60
CA ASN A 124 -25.18 4.13 6.73
C ASN A 124 -23.75 3.64 6.61
N TRP A 125 -23.36 3.21 5.41
CA TRP A 125 -21.96 2.81 5.15
C TRP A 125 -20.99 3.98 5.35
N ILE A 126 -21.28 5.16 4.76
CA ILE A 126 -20.43 6.36 4.93
C ILE A 126 -20.31 6.72 6.40
N ARG A 127 -21.37 6.64 7.17
CA ARG A 127 -21.34 6.91 8.62
C ARG A 127 -20.45 5.92 9.36
N ASP A 128 -20.54 4.63 9.04
CA ASP A 128 -19.70 3.58 9.63
C ASP A 128 -18.23 3.74 9.21
N PHE A 129 -17.97 4.01 7.93
CA PHE A 129 -16.63 4.26 7.41
C PHE A 129 -15.97 5.45 8.10
N LYS A 130 -16.70 6.58 8.21
CA LYS A 130 -16.21 7.78 8.91
C LYS A 130 -16.00 7.52 10.40
N ALA A 131 -16.90 6.80 11.06
CA ALA A 131 -16.73 6.44 12.47
C ALA A 131 -15.49 5.55 12.68
N THR A 132 -15.21 4.64 11.75
CA THR A 132 -14.00 3.83 11.75
C THR A 132 -12.75 4.70 11.55
N ALA A 133 -12.80 5.66 10.63
CA ALA A 133 -11.71 6.61 10.37
C ALA A 133 -11.42 7.52 11.58
N LEU A 134 -12.42 7.85 12.38
CA LEU A 134 -12.30 8.67 13.59
C LEU A 134 -11.84 7.87 14.82
N THR A 135 -11.53 6.59 14.67
CA THR A 135 -10.91 5.80 15.73
C THR A 135 -9.60 6.45 16.16
N ARG A 136 -9.44 6.66 17.46
CA ARG A 136 -8.26 7.36 17.97
C ARG A 136 -7.00 6.55 17.78
N GLY A 137 -6.07 7.06 16.99
CA GLY A 137 -4.79 6.43 16.67
C GLY A 137 -4.33 6.80 15.26
N VAL A 138 -3.19 6.28 14.86
CA VAL A 138 -2.65 6.38 13.50
C VAL A 138 -2.95 5.11 12.71
N GLY A 139 -2.82 5.15 11.42
CA GLY A 139 -3.01 3.99 10.56
C GLY A 139 -3.88 4.28 9.34
N TRP A 140 -4.76 3.36 9.01
CA TRP A 140 -5.57 3.41 7.78
C TRP A 140 -7.00 2.97 8.06
N VAL A 141 -7.96 3.55 7.37
CA VAL A 141 -9.28 2.96 7.23
C VAL A 141 -9.43 2.35 5.84
N VAL A 142 -9.92 1.13 5.79
CA VAL A 142 -10.02 0.36 4.56
C VAL A 142 -11.41 -0.26 4.42
N LEU A 143 -12.09 0.04 3.31
CA LEU A 143 -13.21 -0.79 2.87
C LEU A 143 -12.63 -2.04 2.21
N SER A 144 -12.90 -3.19 2.78
CA SER A 144 -12.38 -4.48 2.35
C SER A 144 -13.49 -5.41 1.86
N TRP A 145 -13.15 -6.25 0.89
CA TRP A 145 -14.04 -7.31 0.41
C TRP A 145 -13.49 -8.70 0.73
N ASP A 146 -14.27 -9.48 1.47
CA ASP A 146 -14.06 -10.92 1.64
C ASP A 146 -14.71 -11.67 0.48
N SER A 147 -13.93 -12.05 -0.52
CA SER A 147 -14.43 -12.77 -1.70
C SER A 147 -14.99 -14.16 -1.39
N LYS A 148 -14.61 -14.78 -0.29
CA LYS A 148 -15.10 -16.11 0.11
C LYS A 148 -16.49 -16.05 0.75
N LYS A 149 -16.77 -14.99 1.47
CA LYS A 149 -18.05 -14.74 2.16
C LYS A 149 -18.94 -13.79 1.37
N ASP A 150 -18.38 -13.15 0.35
CA ASP A 150 -19.00 -12.08 -0.42
C ASP A 150 -19.47 -10.91 0.48
N LEU A 151 -18.62 -10.54 1.45
CA LEU A 151 -18.92 -9.53 2.45
C LEU A 151 -17.99 -8.31 2.30
N LEU A 152 -18.57 -7.12 2.45
CA LEU A 152 -17.85 -5.88 2.65
C LEU A 152 -17.75 -5.56 4.14
N PHE A 153 -16.66 -4.97 4.56
CA PHE A 153 -16.52 -4.44 5.91
C PHE A 153 -15.50 -3.29 5.93
N ASN A 154 -15.71 -2.34 6.82
CA ASN A 154 -14.75 -1.30 7.12
C ASN A 154 -13.78 -1.82 8.18
N ALA A 155 -12.49 -1.65 7.96
CA ALA A 155 -11.45 -2.03 8.90
C ALA A 155 -10.58 -0.83 9.22
N TRP A 156 -10.22 -0.67 10.49
CA TRP A 156 -9.13 0.19 10.91
C TRP A 156 -7.87 -0.66 11.07
N ILE A 157 -6.77 -0.24 10.40
CA ILE A 157 -5.49 -0.91 10.42
C ILE A 157 -4.51 0.01 11.12
N THR A 158 -4.00 -0.41 12.28
CA THR A 158 -2.92 0.30 12.95
C THR A 158 -1.63 0.06 12.19
N GLU A 159 -0.82 1.09 12.04
CA GLU A 159 0.47 0.97 11.38
C GLU A 159 0.35 0.45 9.93
N HIS A 160 1.45 -0.04 9.32
CA HIS A 160 1.41 -0.51 7.93
C HIS A 160 1.25 -2.03 7.84
N ASP A 161 1.95 -2.76 8.69
CA ASP A 161 2.09 -4.22 8.64
C ASP A 161 1.17 -4.99 9.61
N THR A 162 0.22 -4.31 10.24
CA THR A 162 -0.74 -4.91 11.15
C THR A 162 -2.15 -4.86 10.57
N GLY A 163 -2.69 -6.00 10.20
CA GLY A 163 -4.07 -6.08 9.73
C GLY A 163 -4.34 -7.24 8.78
N PRO A 164 -5.61 -7.46 8.43
CA PRO A 164 -6.03 -8.62 7.66
C PRO A 164 -5.89 -8.45 6.13
N LEU A 165 -5.14 -7.46 5.62
CA LEU A 165 -5.09 -7.14 4.18
C LEU A 165 -4.69 -8.31 3.29
N TYR A 166 -3.84 -9.20 3.78
CA TYR A 166 -3.40 -10.38 3.00
C TYR A 166 -4.52 -11.35 2.62
N LYS A 167 -5.68 -11.25 3.27
CA LYS A 167 -6.80 -12.17 3.07
C LYS A 167 -7.98 -11.55 2.32
N TYR A 168 -8.06 -10.24 2.30
CA TYR A 168 -9.18 -9.49 1.75
C TYR A 168 -8.71 -8.56 0.64
N THR A 169 -9.63 -8.18 -0.24
CA THR A 169 -9.34 -7.21 -1.30
C THR A 169 -9.67 -5.80 -0.80
N PRO A 170 -8.69 -4.90 -0.67
CA PRO A 170 -8.95 -3.51 -0.38
C PRO A 170 -9.65 -2.85 -1.57
N LEU A 171 -10.74 -2.12 -1.31
CA LEU A 171 -11.53 -1.42 -2.33
C LEU A 171 -11.43 0.10 -2.20
N LEU A 172 -11.29 0.61 -0.96
CA LEU A 172 -11.07 2.01 -0.66
C LEU A 172 -10.11 2.08 0.53
N VAL A 173 -9.04 2.84 0.39
CA VAL A 173 -8.01 3.04 1.41
C VAL A 173 -7.89 4.52 1.71
N VAL A 174 -7.95 4.91 2.99
CA VAL A 174 -7.73 6.30 3.41
C VAL A 174 -6.67 6.33 4.49
N ASP A 175 -5.71 7.20 4.29
CA ASP A 175 -4.61 7.46 5.20
C ASP A 175 -5.08 8.30 6.40
N LEU A 176 -4.79 7.82 7.62
CA LEU A 176 -5.13 8.47 8.89
C LEU A 176 -3.88 8.89 9.68
N TRP A 177 -2.70 8.80 9.06
CA TRP A 177 -1.47 9.32 9.65
C TRP A 177 -1.47 10.85 9.58
N GLU A 178 -0.82 11.50 10.55
CA GLU A 178 -0.78 12.96 10.66
C GLU A 178 -0.22 13.65 9.42
N HIS A 179 0.70 13.01 8.70
CA HIS A 179 1.24 13.56 7.45
C HIS A 179 0.18 13.70 6.33
N ALA A 180 -0.94 12.99 6.43
CA ALA A 180 -2.01 13.06 5.44
C ALA A 180 -2.93 14.28 5.62
N TYR A 181 -2.94 14.92 6.81
CA TYR A 181 -3.93 15.97 7.10
C TYR A 181 -3.42 17.12 7.99
N LEU A 182 -2.48 16.86 8.91
CA LEU A 182 -2.20 17.78 10.02
C LEU A 182 -1.69 19.15 9.57
N SER A 183 -0.88 19.22 8.53
CA SER A 183 -0.32 20.50 8.06
C SER A 183 -1.37 21.44 7.45
N GLN A 184 -2.51 20.91 7.05
CA GLN A 184 -3.62 21.69 6.48
C GLN A 184 -4.77 21.90 7.47
N PHE A 185 -5.18 20.84 8.20
CA PHE A 185 -6.41 20.84 9.00
C PHE A 185 -6.17 21.03 10.50
N GLN A 186 -4.89 20.97 10.95
CA GLN A 186 -4.51 21.08 12.37
C GLN A 186 -5.20 20.01 13.24
N LEU A 187 -5.35 20.26 14.55
CA LEU A 187 -5.97 19.35 15.51
C LEU A 187 -7.33 19.87 16.03
N ASP A 188 -7.94 20.81 15.33
CA ASP A 188 -9.23 21.40 15.75
C ASP A 188 -10.42 20.50 15.43
#